data_6b2cd2ff431ffe867f42c5e1a37f7521
#
_entry.id   6b2cd2ff431ffe867f42c5e1a37f7521
#
_cell.length_a   1.000
_cell.length_b   1.000
_cell.length_c   1.000
_cell.angle_alpha   90.00
_cell.angle_beta   90.00
_cell.angle_gamma   90.00
#
_symmetry.space_group_name_H-M   'P 1'
#
loop_
_entity.id
_entity.type
_entity.pdbx_description
1 polymer ?
#
loop_
_entity_poly.entity_id
_entity_poly.type
_entity_poly.pdbx_seq_one_letter_code
_entity_poly.pdbx_strand_id
1 'polypeptide(L)'
;MKNTNHSLFDKYEMIKDLGTGSSGSVTLVKHISMDQERALKKVPKASAFAESALSEARLLKSLEHPSIPRIFDFEEDDAFYYIVEEYIDGETLDSFLLHQQLISPGLFFNICEQLCNVFIYLHTQISTPIIYRDLKPEHIIVCHNKLKLIDFGVSAYVIQDGNNFNHYGNIEFSAPECFTEDTITPAADIYSLGQLLQYILTFTPDSFSHKFQHIIQKATTSDASLRYVTVAELYQEIQEIQKLTGQPHLIHKIAVLGSHRGCGSTHVAVSLTCELNILGYHGIYIDSAKSVLCHGNHDGLQIFKQKNGYYYYKSFQGIPDYSDGIQFNIPKDAIQIYDLGTDVCNEKIYDMDLVLYVCNGSFWHLNDIYRNHSILKKMTASLSVICNMCSRQDASAIAALLNCSVYHFPYDSDMFKSSVQKETLIQKLLELKGGASLSDTLKGYLRKSILHHS
;
A
#
# COMPACT_ATOMS: atom_id res chain seq x y z
N MET A 1 -41.60 4.31 -19.86
CA MET A 1 -40.48 4.54 -18.94
C MET A 1 -39.56 5.56 -19.62
N LYS A 2 -39.50 6.77 -19.09
CA LYS A 2 -38.64 7.81 -19.65
C LYS A 2 -37.18 7.47 -19.29
N ASN A 3 -36.37 7.16 -20.30
CA ASN A 3 -34.92 7.17 -20.17
C ASN A 3 -34.49 8.62 -19.87
N THR A 4 -34.28 8.94 -18.62
CA THR A 4 -33.55 10.14 -18.25
C THR A 4 -32.07 9.82 -18.46
N ASN A 5 -31.55 10.08 -19.67
CA ASN A 5 -30.12 10.20 -19.90
C ASN A 5 -29.65 11.41 -19.05
N HIS A 6 -29.22 11.15 -17.83
CA HIS A 6 -28.45 12.13 -17.10
C HIS A 6 -27.10 12.25 -17.81
N SER A 7 -26.83 13.40 -18.36
CA SER A 7 -25.53 13.72 -18.97
C SER A 7 -24.45 13.63 -17.90
N LEU A 8 -23.22 13.22 -18.27
CA LEU A 8 -22.05 13.26 -17.40
C LEU A 8 -21.92 14.63 -16.69
N PHE A 9 -22.23 15.71 -17.39
CA PHE A 9 -22.19 17.07 -16.87
C PHE A 9 -23.24 17.38 -15.79
N ASP A 10 -24.27 16.54 -15.62
CA ASP A 10 -25.23 16.65 -14.51
C ASP A 10 -24.69 16.01 -13.23
N LYS A 11 -23.70 15.10 -13.36
CA LYS A 11 -23.09 14.38 -12.23
C LYS A 11 -21.84 15.06 -11.71
N TYR A 12 -21.09 15.76 -12.58
CA TYR A 12 -19.75 16.26 -12.29
C TYR A 12 -19.60 17.74 -12.56
N GLU A 13 -19.06 18.47 -11.58
CA GLU A 13 -18.65 19.87 -11.69
C GLU A 13 -17.17 19.92 -12.09
N MET A 14 -16.84 20.72 -13.13
CA MET A 14 -15.46 20.94 -13.56
C MET A 14 -14.75 21.90 -12.62
N ILE A 15 -13.56 21.52 -12.09
CA ILE A 15 -12.81 22.33 -11.13
C ILE A 15 -11.61 23.00 -11.82
N LYS A 16 -10.69 22.22 -12.38
CA LYS A 16 -9.46 22.72 -13.02
C LYS A 16 -8.89 21.71 -14.00
N ASP A 17 -8.16 22.18 -15.01
CA ASP A 17 -7.40 21.31 -15.89
C ASP A 17 -6.18 20.77 -15.16
N LEU A 18 -5.97 19.45 -15.26
CA LEU A 18 -4.81 18.72 -14.70
C LEU A 18 -3.69 18.55 -15.74
N GLY A 19 -4.06 18.49 -17.01
CA GLY A 19 -3.10 18.38 -18.11
C GLY A 19 -3.75 18.06 -19.44
N THR A 20 -3.00 18.31 -20.51
CA THR A 20 -3.38 17.94 -21.87
C THR A 20 -2.23 17.19 -22.50
N GLY A 21 -2.47 15.98 -22.95
CA GLY A 21 -1.50 15.10 -23.60
C GLY A 21 -1.91 14.74 -25.03
N SER A 22 -1.12 13.87 -25.65
CA SER A 22 -1.39 13.36 -27.02
C SER A 22 -2.70 12.59 -27.13
N SER A 23 -3.13 11.94 -26.05
CA SER A 23 -4.35 11.12 -25.99
C SER A 23 -5.62 11.91 -25.66
N GLY A 24 -5.51 13.15 -25.14
CA GLY A 24 -6.65 13.96 -24.73
C GLY A 24 -6.33 14.92 -23.59
N SER A 25 -7.38 15.43 -22.93
CA SER A 25 -7.25 16.31 -21.76
C SER A 25 -7.75 15.62 -20.51
N VAL A 26 -7.12 15.92 -19.36
CA VAL A 26 -7.53 15.45 -18.05
C VAL A 26 -7.94 16.66 -17.20
N THR A 27 -9.13 16.61 -16.65
CA THR A 27 -9.72 17.68 -15.83
C THR A 27 -10.07 17.13 -14.45
N LEU A 28 -9.73 17.87 -13.40
CA LEU A 28 -10.24 17.61 -12.06
C LEU A 28 -11.71 17.95 -12.02
N VAL A 29 -12.53 17.01 -11.62
CA VAL A 29 -13.98 17.18 -11.48
C VAL A 29 -14.44 16.77 -10.10
N LYS A 30 -15.56 17.31 -9.65
CA LYS A 30 -16.21 16.96 -8.38
C LYS A 30 -17.53 16.26 -8.66
N HIS A 31 -17.68 15.07 -8.11
CA HIS A 31 -18.99 14.39 -8.15
C HIS A 31 -19.97 15.10 -7.22
N ILE A 32 -21.00 15.75 -7.80
CA ILE A 32 -21.89 16.68 -7.08
C ILE A 32 -22.57 16.02 -5.87
N SER A 33 -23.14 14.82 -6.05
CA SER A 33 -23.90 14.17 -4.98
C SER A 33 -23.02 13.48 -3.91
N MET A 34 -21.79 13.09 -4.25
CA MET A 34 -20.87 12.40 -3.34
C MET A 34 -19.85 13.32 -2.69
N ASP A 35 -19.75 14.56 -3.17
CA ASP A 35 -18.75 15.56 -2.72
C ASP A 35 -17.32 15.04 -2.81
N GLN A 36 -17.00 14.31 -3.90
CA GLN A 36 -15.70 13.64 -4.08
C GLN A 36 -15.03 14.07 -5.37
N GLU A 37 -13.73 14.32 -5.31
CA GLU A 37 -12.91 14.67 -6.45
C GLU A 37 -12.60 13.43 -7.30
N ARG A 38 -12.56 13.61 -8.64
CA ARG A 38 -12.25 12.61 -9.66
C ARG A 38 -11.42 13.22 -10.78
N ALA A 39 -10.71 12.40 -11.50
CA ALA A 39 -10.04 12.78 -12.74
C ALA A 39 -10.92 12.38 -13.93
N LEU A 40 -11.27 13.34 -14.76
CA LEU A 40 -12.03 13.14 -15.99
C LEU A 40 -11.08 13.23 -17.19
N LYS A 41 -10.81 12.09 -17.83
CA LYS A 41 -10.05 11.97 -19.07
C LYS A 41 -11.01 12.08 -20.25
N LYS A 42 -10.81 13.10 -21.11
CA LYS A 42 -11.60 13.36 -22.31
C LYS A 42 -10.77 13.05 -23.54
N VAL A 43 -11.21 12.10 -24.36
CA VAL A 43 -10.48 11.60 -25.54
C VAL A 43 -11.32 11.80 -26.80
N PRO A 44 -10.84 12.53 -27.82
CA PRO A 44 -11.56 12.69 -29.08
C PRO A 44 -11.69 11.35 -29.81
N LYS A 45 -12.89 10.98 -30.26
CA LYS A 45 -13.15 9.77 -31.04
C LYS A 45 -12.43 9.75 -32.40
N ALA A 46 -12.14 10.92 -32.94
CA ALA A 46 -11.40 11.07 -34.21
C ALA A 46 -9.87 10.97 -34.00
N SER A 47 -9.38 10.84 -32.78
CA SER A 47 -7.95 10.71 -32.50
C SER A 47 -7.45 9.30 -32.78
N ALA A 48 -6.16 9.16 -33.13
CA ALA A 48 -5.49 7.86 -33.25
C ALA A 48 -5.47 7.07 -31.91
N PHE A 49 -5.74 7.73 -30.78
CA PHE A 49 -5.74 7.15 -29.43
C PHE A 49 -7.12 6.71 -28.93
N ALA A 50 -8.17 6.85 -29.74
CA ALA A 50 -9.54 6.53 -29.32
C ALA A 50 -9.72 5.05 -28.94
N GLU A 51 -9.20 4.13 -29.74
CA GLU A 51 -9.26 2.69 -29.45
C GLU A 51 -8.41 2.31 -28.24
N SER A 52 -7.24 2.95 -28.09
CA SER A 52 -6.37 2.76 -26.91
C SER A 52 -7.09 3.18 -25.62
N ALA A 53 -7.78 4.32 -25.62
CA ALA A 53 -8.53 4.80 -24.45
C ALA A 53 -9.68 3.86 -24.05
N LEU A 54 -10.38 3.28 -25.05
CA LEU A 54 -11.40 2.26 -24.79
C LEU A 54 -10.80 0.99 -24.18
N SER A 55 -9.65 0.56 -24.71
CA SER A 55 -8.93 -0.62 -24.22
C SER A 55 -8.43 -0.37 -22.80
N GLU A 56 -7.88 0.80 -22.52
CA GLU A 56 -7.47 1.25 -21.18
C GLU A 56 -8.64 1.19 -20.18
N ALA A 57 -9.79 1.78 -20.55
CA ALA A 57 -10.95 1.79 -19.66
C ALA A 57 -11.48 0.37 -19.36
N ARG A 58 -11.49 -0.52 -20.36
CA ARG A 58 -11.89 -1.93 -20.16
C ARG A 58 -10.90 -2.66 -19.27
N LEU A 59 -9.61 -2.43 -19.49
CA LEU A 59 -8.54 -3.03 -18.70
C LEU A 59 -8.65 -2.59 -17.24
N LEU A 60 -8.64 -1.30 -16.97
CA LEU A 60 -8.72 -0.74 -15.61
C LEU A 60 -9.98 -1.17 -14.87
N LYS A 61 -11.11 -1.35 -15.57
CA LYS A 61 -12.35 -1.87 -14.96
C LYS A 61 -12.20 -3.28 -14.40
N SER A 62 -11.27 -4.07 -14.95
CA SER A 62 -11.02 -5.46 -14.50
C SER A 62 -9.96 -5.55 -13.40
N LEU A 63 -9.30 -4.45 -13.06
CA LEU A 63 -8.19 -4.41 -12.11
C LEU A 63 -8.63 -3.89 -10.74
N GLU A 64 -8.21 -4.59 -9.69
CA GLU A 64 -8.39 -4.19 -8.30
C GLU A 64 -7.05 -4.28 -7.57
N HIS A 65 -6.32 -3.18 -7.53
CA HIS A 65 -5.04 -3.10 -6.80
C HIS A 65 -4.85 -1.69 -6.22
N PRO A 66 -4.29 -1.55 -5.00
CA PRO A 66 -4.10 -0.25 -4.35
C PRO A 66 -3.22 0.72 -5.15
N SER A 67 -2.27 0.21 -5.93
CA SER A 67 -1.39 1.03 -6.78
C SER A 67 -1.93 1.25 -8.20
N ILE A 68 -3.20 0.95 -8.47
CA ILE A 68 -3.85 1.18 -9.77
C ILE A 68 -5.08 2.07 -9.54
N PRO A 69 -5.31 3.12 -10.34
CA PRO A 69 -6.51 3.97 -10.24
C PRO A 69 -7.78 3.16 -10.52
N ARG A 70 -8.84 3.46 -9.78
CA ARG A 70 -10.17 2.89 -10.04
C ARG A 70 -10.91 3.70 -11.08
N ILE A 71 -11.64 3.03 -11.98
CA ILE A 71 -12.62 3.67 -12.85
C ILE A 71 -13.96 3.74 -12.12
N PHE A 72 -14.60 4.92 -12.15
CA PHE A 72 -15.90 5.18 -11.54
C PHE A 72 -17.00 5.28 -12.56
N ASP A 73 -16.72 5.85 -13.74
CA ASP A 73 -17.73 6.06 -14.78
C ASP A 73 -17.09 6.06 -16.16
N PHE A 74 -17.87 5.68 -17.17
CA PHE A 74 -17.49 5.76 -18.58
C PHE A 74 -18.70 6.19 -19.38
N GLU A 75 -18.58 7.31 -20.09
CA GLU A 75 -19.61 7.82 -20.97
C GLU A 75 -19.01 8.23 -22.31
N GLU A 76 -19.88 8.42 -23.31
CA GLU A 76 -19.49 8.86 -24.63
C GLU A 76 -20.58 9.76 -25.25
N ASP A 77 -20.17 10.70 -26.06
CA ASP A 77 -21.02 11.44 -26.99
C ASP A 77 -20.58 11.21 -28.43
N ASP A 78 -21.10 11.98 -29.37
CA ASP A 78 -20.75 11.83 -30.81
C ASP A 78 -19.28 12.10 -31.09
N ALA A 79 -18.59 12.91 -30.27
CA ALA A 79 -17.26 13.41 -30.54
C ALA A 79 -16.19 12.87 -29.57
N PHE A 80 -16.54 12.47 -28.34
CA PHE A 80 -15.60 12.16 -27.29
C PHE A 80 -15.96 10.90 -26.50
N TYR A 81 -14.94 10.25 -25.94
CA TYR A 81 -15.01 9.35 -24.80
C TYR A 81 -14.68 10.11 -23.53
N TYR A 82 -15.38 9.81 -22.44
CA TYR A 82 -15.21 10.37 -21.11
C TYR A 82 -14.96 9.23 -20.11
N ILE A 83 -13.77 9.20 -19.52
CA ILE A 83 -13.36 8.21 -18.54
C ILE A 83 -13.21 8.93 -17.19
N VAL A 84 -13.99 8.54 -16.20
CA VAL A 84 -13.91 9.09 -14.84
C VAL A 84 -13.18 8.10 -13.95
N GLU A 85 -12.04 8.51 -13.47
CA GLU A 85 -11.16 7.68 -12.64
C GLU A 85 -10.79 8.34 -11.33
N GLU A 86 -10.15 7.60 -10.46
CA GLU A 86 -9.64 8.08 -9.17
C GLU A 86 -8.71 9.27 -9.40
N TYR A 87 -9.02 10.41 -8.74
CA TYR A 87 -8.10 11.52 -8.64
C TYR A 87 -7.05 11.21 -7.58
N ILE A 88 -5.80 11.35 -7.93
CA ILE A 88 -4.67 11.09 -7.04
C ILE A 88 -4.01 12.44 -6.73
N ASP A 89 -4.18 12.91 -5.50
CA ASP A 89 -3.55 14.15 -5.03
C ASP A 89 -2.10 13.88 -4.67
N GLY A 90 -1.22 13.99 -5.66
CA GLY A 90 0.19 13.68 -5.52
C GLY A 90 1.04 14.31 -6.62
N GLU A 91 2.32 14.04 -6.60
CA GLU A 91 3.29 14.44 -7.63
C GLU A 91 3.88 13.22 -8.34
N THR A 92 4.40 13.40 -9.54
CA THR A 92 5.08 12.31 -10.25
C THR A 92 6.31 11.85 -9.47
N LEU A 93 6.69 10.58 -9.63
CA LEU A 93 7.90 10.03 -8.99
C LEU A 93 9.15 10.81 -9.38
N ASP A 94 9.22 11.28 -10.62
CA ASP A 94 10.29 12.14 -11.09
C ASP A 94 10.38 13.44 -10.28
N SER A 95 9.28 14.20 -10.20
CA SER A 95 9.21 15.44 -9.40
C SER A 95 9.52 15.18 -7.93
N PHE A 96 8.97 14.11 -7.36
CA PHE A 96 9.20 13.71 -5.98
C PHE A 96 10.70 13.46 -5.70
N LEU A 97 11.37 12.68 -6.56
CA LEU A 97 12.79 12.37 -6.40
C LEU A 97 13.67 13.63 -6.55
N LEU A 98 13.36 14.49 -7.52
CA LEU A 98 14.06 15.75 -7.71
C LEU A 98 13.90 16.69 -6.50
N HIS A 99 12.70 16.76 -5.89
CA HIS A 99 12.48 17.54 -4.68
C HIS A 99 13.21 16.97 -3.46
N GLN A 100 13.30 15.64 -3.34
CA GLN A 100 14.02 15.00 -2.24
C GLN A 100 15.55 15.12 -2.35
N GLN A 101 16.09 15.22 -3.58
CA GLN A 101 17.53 15.24 -3.92
C GLN A 101 18.29 13.99 -3.45
N LEU A 102 18.02 13.51 -2.24
CA LEU A 102 18.60 12.29 -1.68
C LEU A 102 17.52 11.53 -0.92
N ILE A 103 17.31 10.26 -1.24
CA ILE A 103 16.37 9.40 -0.56
C ILE A 103 17.08 8.41 0.38
N SER A 104 16.41 8.07 1.47
CA SER A 104 16.92 7.07 2.41
C SER A 104 16.81 5.65 1.82
N PRO A 105 17.68 4.72 2.24
CA PRO A 105 17.52 3.30 1.90
C PRO A 105 16.13 2.74 2.23
N GLY A 106 15.52 3.15 3.35
CA GLY A 106 14.17 2.73 3.73
C GLY A 106 13.12 3.16 2.72
N LEU A 107 13.18 4.41 2.23
CA LEU A 107 12.27 4.91 1.20
C LEU A 107 12.50 4.19 -0.14
N PHE A 108 13.75 3.92 -0.52
CA PHE A 108 14.06 3.12 -1.71
C PHE A 108 13.41 1.74 -1.64
N PHE A 109 13.56 1.00 -0.53
CA PHE A 109 12.94 -0.32 -0.38
C PHE A 109 11.41 -0.27 -0.40
N ASN A 110 10.82 0.77 0.20
CA ASN A 110 9.37 0.97 0.15
C ASN A 110 8.86 1.19 -1.28
N ILE A 111 9.57 1.98 -2.08
CA ILE A 111 9.27 2.17 -3.51
C ILE A 111 9.39 0.84 -4.26
N CYS A 112 10.49 0.09 -4.07
CA CYS A 112 10.71 -1.21 -4.70
C CYS A 112 9.58 -2.20 -4.38
N GLU A 113 9.18 -2.28 -3.11
CA GLU A 113 8.10 -3.16 -2.66
C GLU A 113 6.80 -2.87 -3.38
N GLN A 114 6.39 -1.61 -3.44
CA GLN A 114 5.13 -1.21 -4.08
C GLN A 114 5.15 -1.45 -5.59
N LEU A 115 6.26 -1.12 -6.27
CA LEU A 115 6.44 -1.39 -7.69
C LEU A 115 6.42 -2.90 -7.99
N CYS A 116 7.20 -3.69 -7.26
CA CYS A 116 7.22 -5.13 -7.48
C CYS A 116 5.84 -5.75 -7.23
N ASN A 117 5.12 -5.34 -6.19
CA ASN A 117 3.79 -5.88 -5.87
C ASN A 117 2.77 -5.62 -6.97
N VAL A 118 2.73 -4.41 -7.56
CA VAL A 118 1.81 -4.13 -8.67
C VAL A 118 2.15 -4.94 -9.91
N PHE A 119 3.43 -5.13 -10.23
CA PHE A 119 3.82 -5.94 -11.40
C PHE A 119 3.63 -7.44 -11.15
N ILE A 120 3.84 -7.94 -9.94
CA ILE A 120 3.45 -9.31 -9.58
C ILE A 120 1.95 -9.50 -9.78
N TYR A 121 1.12 -8.53 -9.35
CA TYR A 121 -0.32 -8.57 -9.56
C TYR A 121 -0.67 -8.63 -11.05
N LEU A 122 -0.12 -7.74 -11.88
CA LEU A 122 -0.39 -7.67 -13.32
C LEU A 122 0.04 -8.95 -14.05
N HIS A 123 1.15 -9.57 -13.65
CA HIS A 123 1.72 -10.72 -14.35
C HIS A 123 1.18 -12.06 -13.88
N THR A 124 0.70 -12.19 -12.63
CA THR A 124 0.43 -13.52 -12.04
C THR A 124 -0.92 -13.70 -11.36
N GLN A 125 -1.55 -12.62 -10.91
CA GLN A 125 -2.79 -12.72 -10.13
C GLN A 125 -4.06 -12.54 -10.96
N ILE A 126 -3.91 -12.25 -12.25
CA ILE A 126 -4.99 -12.09 -13.22
C ILE A 126 -5.03 -13.33 -14.11
N SER A 127 -6.20 -13.72 -14.58
CA SER A 127 -6.38 -14.90 -15.43
C SER A 127 -5.56 -14.89 -16.73
N THR A 128 -5.33 -13.70 -17.27
CA THR A 128 -4.45 -13.48 -18.42
C THR A 128 -3.45 -12.39 -18.05
N PRO A 129 -2.14 -12.66 -18.06
CA PRO A 129 -1.13 -11.68 -17.71
C PRO A 129 -1.26 -10.39 -18.53
N ILE A 130 -1.04 -9.26 -17.87
CA ILE A 130 -1.03 -7.93 -18.49
C ILE A 130 0.40 -7.42 -18.47
N ILE A 131 0.87 -6.95 -19.63
CA ILE A 131 2.15 -6.27 -19.77
C ILE A 131 1.87 -4.78 -19.83
N TYR A 132 2.55 -4.00 -18.99
CA TYR A 132 2.33 -2.57 -18.84
C TYR A 132 3.00 -1.75 -19.95
N ARG A 133 4.25 -2.04 -20.31
CA ARG A 133 5.04 -1.55 -21.46
C ARG A 133 5.51 -0.10 -21.44
N ASP A 134 4.95 0.78 -20.63
CA ASP A 134 5.33 2.21 -20.57
C ASP A 134 5.68 2.66 -19.15
N LEU A 135 6.50 1.87 -18.44
CA LEU A 135 6.95 2.20 -17.12
C LEU A 135 8.03 3.29 -17.18
N LYS A 136 7.73 4.43 -16.57
CA LYS A 136 8.64 5.57 -16.41
C LYS A 136 8.25 6.40 -15.20
N PRO A 137 9.16 7.23 -14.64
CA PRO A 137 8.89 8.00 -13.43
C PRO A 137 7.65 8.91 -13.51
N GLU A 138 7.34 9.44 -14.70
CA GLU A 138 6.18 10.32 -14.94
C GLU A 138 4.85 9.60 -14.87
N HIS A 139 4.83 8.28 -15.06
CA HIS A 139 3.63 7.44 -14.99
C HIS A 139 3.39 6.86 -13.59
N ILE A 140 4.13 7.33 -12.59
CA ILE A 140 3.97 6.93 -11.20
C ILE A 140 3.68 8.18 -10.39
N ILE A 141 2.51 8.23 -9.73
CA ILE A 141 2.17 9.30 -8.79
C ILE A 141 2.50 8.86 -7.38
N VAL A 142 3.22 9.72 -6.66
CA VAL A 142 3.54 9.56 -5.23
C VAL A 142 2.56 10.39 -4.41
N CYS A 143 1.76 9.73 -3.60
CA CYS A 143 0.81 10.35 -2.67
C CYS A 143 1.02 9.74 -1.29
N HIS A 144 1.44 10.52 -0.30
CA HIS A 144 1.67 10.07 1.09
C HIS A 144 2.51 8.78 1.21
N ASN A 145 3.62 8.69 0.49
CA ASN A 145 4.49 7.50 0.37
C ASN A 145 3.83 6.28 -0.30
N LYS A 146 2.67 6.45 -0.94
CA LYS A 146 2.04 5.43 -1.77
C LYS A 146 2.26 5.73 -3.23
N LEU A 147 2.43 4.67 -4.01
CA LEU A 147 2.61 4.78 -5.45
C LEU A 147 1.31 4.39 -6.17
N LYS A 148 0.93 5.18 -7.14
CA LYS A 148 -0.12 4.87 -8.11
C LYS A 148 0.48 4.85 -9.51
N LEU A 149 0.32 3.72 -10.18
CA LEU A 149 0.72 3.54 -11.57
C LEU A 149 -0.41 4.03 -12.46
N ILE A 150 -0.17 5.04 -13.26
CA ILE A 150 -1.14 5.68 -14.15
C ILE A 150 -0.83 5.39 -15.61
N ASP A 151 -1.78 5.68 -16.51
CA ASP A 151 -1.65 5.55 -17.97
C ASP A 151 -1.43 4.10 -18.45
N PHE A 152 -2.53 3.36 -18.54
CA PHE A 152 -2.56 2.00 -19.09
C PHE A 152 -2.86 1.98 -20.60
N GLY A 153 -2.75 3.12 -21.28
CA GLY A 153 -3.14 3.29 -22.68
C GLY A 153 -2.42 2.40 -23.69
N VAL A 154 -1.20 1.93 -23.36
CA VAL A 154 -0.43 0.99 -24.19
C VAL A 154 -0.29 -0.40 -23.55
N SER A 155 -0.89 -0.61 -22.41
CA SER A 155 -0.91 -1.92 -21.72
C SER A 155 -1.75 -2.93 -22.50
N ALA A 156 -1.33 -4.19 -22.48
CA ALA A 156 -2.03 -5.24 -23.22
C ALA A 156 -2.02 -6.56 -22.47
N TYR A 157 -3.10 -7.34 -22.67
CA TYR A 157 -3.08 -8.76 -22.31
C TYR A 157 -2.06 -9.52 -23.16
N VAL A 158 -1.41 -10.51 -22.58
CA VAL A 158 -0.62 -11.49 -23.33
C VAL A 158 -1.61 -12.36 -24.13
N ILE A 159 -1.96 -11.91 -25.34
CA ILE A 159 -2.81 -12.66 -26.26
C ILE A 159 -1.91 -13.38 -27.26
N GLN A 160 -2.17 -14.67 -27.50
CA GLN A 160 -1.44 -15.50 -28.46
C GLN A 160 -1.76 -15.15 -29.94
N ASP A 161 -2.60 -14.17 -30.20
CA ASP A 161 -2.98 -13.78 -31.57
C ASP A 161 -2.19 -12.56 -32.01
N GLY A 162 -1.43 -12.75 -33.11
CA GLY A 162 -0.52 -11.80 -33.71
C GLY A 162 -1.22 -10.52 -34.24
N ASN A 163 -1.57 -9.63 -33.36
CA ASN A 163 -1.98 -8.28 -33.74
C ASN A 163 -0.78 -7.35 -33.64
N ASN A 164 -0.53 -6.64 -34.72
CA ASN A 164 0.48 -5.58 -34.91
C ASN A 164 0.60 -4.72 -33.63
N PHE A 165 1.56 -5.04 -32.80
CA PHE A 165 1.96 -4.17 -31.72
C PHE A 165 2.70 -2.99 -32.36
N ASN A 166 2.05 -1.83 -32.45
CA ASN A 166 2.74 -0.61 -32.76
C ASN A 166 3.89 -0.45 -31.75
N HIS A 167 5.07 -0.05 -32.24
CA HIS A 167 6.25 0.20 -31.42
C HIS A 167 5.98 1.41 -30.52
N TYR A 168 5.56 1.15 -29.29
CA TYR A 168 5.32 2.16 -28.24
C TYR A 168 6.30 1.97 -27.10
N GLY A 169 6.78 3.07 -26.54
CA GLY A 169 7.59 3.09 -25.34
C GLY A 169 8.56 4.28 -25.33
N ASN A 170 9.01 4.65 -24.15
CA ASN A 170 10.10 5.59 -23.98
C ASN A 170 11.43 4.84 -24.17
N ILE A 171 12.27 5.28 -25.11
CA ILE A 171 13.56 4.63 -25.47
C ILE A 171 14.44 4.43 -24.23
N GLU A 172 14.34 5.28 -23.23
CA GLU A 172 15.17 5.25 -22.03
C GLU A 172 14.79 4.10 -21.07
N PHE A 173 13.50 3.77 -20.96
CA PHE A 173 12.99 2.78 -20.00
C PHE A 173 12.48 1.49 -20.65
N SER A 174 12.19 1.48 -21.94
CA SER A 174 11.58 0.35 -22.61
C SER A 174 12.59 -0.70 -23.05
N ALA A 175 12.20 -1.95 -22.97
CA ALA A 175 13.02 -3.09 -23.39
C ALA A 175 13.27 -3.07 -24.91
N PRO A 176 14.44 -3.53 -25.40
CA PRO A 176 14.79 -3.52 -26.81
C PRO A 176 13.77 -4.24 -27.70
N GLU A 177 13.22 -5.36 -27.23
CA GLU A 177 12.21 -6.14 -27.96
C GLU A 177 10.90 -5.38 -28.19
N CYS A 178 10.59 -4.36 -27.39
CA CYS A 178 9.42 -3.50 -27.63
C CYS A 178 9.48 -2.74 -28.95
N PHE A 179 10.66 -2.64 -29.55
CA PHE A 179 10.89 -1.93 -30.81
C PHE A 179 11.19 -2.86 -32.00
N THR A 180 11.45 -4.15 -31.75
CA THR A 180 11.97 -5.08 -32.75
C THR A 180 11.18 -6.37 -32.89
N GLU A 181 10.34 -6.74 -31.95
CA GLU A 181 9.63 -8.02 -31.91
C GLU A 181 8.11 -7.86 -31.99
N ASP A 182 7.46 -8.85 -32.62
CA ASP A 182 6.00 -8.89 -32.76
C ASP A 182 5.33 -9.44 -31.49
N THR A 183 6.08 -10.10 -30.61
CA THR A 183 5.57 -10.68 -29.35
C THR A 183 6.32 -10.14 -28.14
N ILE A 184 5.61 -9.48 -27.25
CA ILE A 184 6.16 -8.92 -26.02
C ILE A 184 5.72 -9.80 -24.85
N THR A 185 6.65 -10.10 -23.93
CA THR A 185 6.42 -10.91 -22.74
C THR A 185 6.54 -10.07 -21.47
N PRO A 186 6.12 -10.57 -20.29
CA PRO A 186 6.36 -9.90 -19.01
C PRO A 186 7.82 -9.53 -18.73
N ALA A 187 8.78 -10.17 -19.42
CA ALA A 187 10.21 -9.81 -19.34
C ALA A 187 10.50 -8.36 -19.78
N ALA A 188 9.64 -7.76 -20.61
CA ALA A 188 9.77 -6.36 -21.00
C ALA A 188 9.54 -5.42 -19.81
N ASP A 189 8.54 -5.70 -18.97
CA ASP A 189 8.30 -4.90 -17.75
C ASP A 189 9.41 -5.11 -16.70
N ILE A 190 10.04 -6.29 -16.66
CA ILE A 190 11.22 -6.55 -15.80
C ILE A 190 12.40 -5.67 -16.21
N TYR A 191 12.61 -5.51 -17.52
CA TYR A 191 13.63 -4.58 -18.04
C TYR A 191 13.32 -3.14 -17.61
N SER A 192 12.09 -2.70 -17.84
CA SER A 192 11.64 -1.34 -17.50
C SER A 192 11.74 -1.08 -15.98
N LEU A 193 11.41 -2.08 -15.15
CA LEU A 193 11.64 -2.02 -13.70
C LEU A 193 13.13 -1.88 -13.38
N GLY A 194 14.01 -2.63 -14.04
CA GLY A 194 15.46 -2.51 -13.87
C GLY A 194 15.96 -1.10 -14.17
N GLN A 195 15.54 -0.52 -15.29
CA GLN A 195 15.88 0.86 -15.68
C GLN A 195 15.35 1.90 -14.67
N LEU A 196 14.10 1.73 -14.25
CA LEU A 196 13.50 2.60 -13.23
C LEU A 196 14.24 2.50 -11.89
N LEU A 197 14.58 1.31 -11.44
CA LEU A 197 15.36 1.11 -10.21
C LEU A 197 16.75 1.74 -10.34
N GLN A 198 17.41 1.63 -11.49
CA GLN A 198 18.67 2.30 -11.76
C GLN A 198 18.53 3.82 -11.64
N TYR A 199 17.48 4.39 -12.22
CA TYR A 199 17.16 5.82 -12.10
C TYR A 199 16.95 6.24 -10.65
N ILE A 200 16.12 5.53 -9.88
CA ILE A 200 15.86 5.84 -8.46
C ILE A 200 17.14 5.76 -7.62
N LEU A 201 18.05 4.81 -7.93
CA LEU A 201 19.31 4.65 -7.23
C LEU A 201 20.26 5.83 -7.40
N THR A 202 20.10 6.65 -8.44
CA THR A 202 20.90 7.89 -8.59
C THR A 202 20.59 8.92 -7.48
N PHE A 203 19.46 8.80 -6.82
CA PHE A 203 19.05 9.60 -5.67
C PHE A 203 19.40 8.96 -4.32
N THR A 204 20.23 7.93 -4.30
CA THR A 204 20.72 7.27 -3.06
C THR A 204 22.22 7.43 -2.92
N PRO A 205 22.80 7.26 -1.69
CA PRO A 205 24.24 7.28 -1.52
C PRO A 205 24.95 6.20 -2.37
N ASP A 206 26.10 6.52 -2.96
CA ASP A 206 26.87 5.60 -3.81
C ASP A 206 27.18 4.26 -3.14
N SER A 207 27.54 4.28 -1.86
CA SER A 207 27.81 3.06 -1.07
C SER A 207 26.61 2.13 -0.93
N PHE A 208 25.40 2.67 -1.14
CA PHE A 208 24.16 1.91 -1.15
C PHE A 208 23.83 1.41 -2.56
N SER A 209 23.91 2.28 -3.58
CA SER A 209 23.54 1.96 -4.97
C SER A 209 24.38 0.80 -5.56
N HIS A 210 25.67 0.73 -5.24
CA HIS A 210 26.57 -0.35 -5.70
C HIS A 210 26.08 -1.75 -5.35
N LYS A 211 25.33 -1.91 -4.28
CA LYS A 211 24.80 -3.23 -3.85
C LYS A 211 23.79 -3.81 -4.84
N PHE A 212 23.16 -2.97 -5.66
CA PHE A 212 22.11 -3.37 -6.61
C PHE A 212 22.63 -3.58 -8.03
N GLN A 213 23.93 -3.34 -8.28
CA GLN A 213 24.50 -3.42 -9.62
C GLN A 213 24.21 -4.75 -10.33
N HIS A 214 24.34 -5.86 -9.62
CA HIS A 214 24.03 -7.18 -10.14
C HIS A 214 22.56 -7.34 -10.53
N ILE A 215 21.63 -6.87 -9.68
CA ILE A 215 20.18 -6.93 -9.93
C ILE A 215 19.83 -6.11 -11.17
N ILE A 216 20.35 -4.89 -11.26
CA ILE A 216 20.13 -4.01 -12.41
C ILE A 216 20.67 -4.65 -13.69
N GLN A 217 21.91 -5.10 -13.70
CA GLN A 217 22.51 -5.74 -14.87
C GLN A 217 21.70 -6.94 -15.36
N LYS A 218 21.24 -7.81 -14.46
CA LYS A 218 20.42 -8.96 -14.82
C LYS A 218 19.06 -8.54 -15.36
N ALA A 219 18.38 -7.60 -14.71
CA ALA A 219 17.07 -7.11 -15.13
C ALA A 219 17.13 -6.40 -16.51
N THR A 220 18.21 -5.64 -16.78
CA THR A 220 18.36 -4.82 -18.00
C THR A 220 19.19 -5.48 -19.10
N THR A 221 19.43 -6.80 -19.01
CA THR A 221 20.06 -7.56 -20.07
C THR A 221 19.24 -7.48 -21.37
N SER A 222 19.87 -7.26 -22.51
CA SER A 222 19.21 -7.13 -23.81
C SER A 222 18.45 -8.39 -24.21
N ASP A 223 19.04 -9.57 -23.94
CA ASP A 223 18.37 -10.86 -24.12
C ASP A 223 17.34 -11.11 -23.02
N ALA A 224 16.04 -11.09 -23.39
CA ALA A 224 14.95 -11.29 -22.45
C ALA A 224 15.02 -12.65 -21.69
N SER A 225 15.60 -13.69 -22.31
CA SER A 225 15.71 -15.02 -21.70
C SER A 225 16.73 -15.10 -20.56
N LEU A 226 17.63 -14.12 -20.46
CA LEU A 226 18.67 -14.04 -19.41
C LEU A 226 18.25 -13.17 -18.24
N ARG A 227 17.09 -12.50 -18.32
CA ARG A 227 16.52 -11.71 -17.22
C ARG A 227 15.94 -12.59 -16.13
N TYR A 228 15.34 -11.99 -15.12
CA TYR A 228 14.49 -12.70 -14.17
C TYR A 228 13.29 -13.32 -14.88
N VAL A 229 12.89 -14.52 -14.46
CA VAL A 229 11.70 -15.18 -15.02
C VAL A 229 10.42 -14.46 -14.55
N THR A 230 10.44 -13.99 -13.31
CA THR A 230 9.32 -13.27 -12.69
C THR A 230 9.78 -12.06 -11.90
N VAL A 231 8.88 -11.09 -11.73
CA VAL A 231 9.12 -9.92 -10.84
C VAL A 231 9.29 -10.38 -9.38
N ALA A 232 8.67 -11.49 -8.98
CA ALA A 232 8.83 -12.05 -7.64
C ALA A 232 10.28 -12.48 -7.36
N GLU A 233 10.98 -13.08 -8.33
CA GLU A 233 12.40 -13.42 -8.21
C GLU A 233 13.28 -12.17 -8.08
N LEU A 234 13.04 -11.15 -8.90
CA LEU A 234 13.72 -9.86 -8.80
C LEU A 234 13.51 -9.24 -7.41
N TYR A 235 12.27 -9.23 -6.92
CA TYR A 235 11.95 -8.69 -5.61
C TYR A 235 12.60 -9.48 -4.47
N GLN A 236 12.69 -10.79 -4.58
CA GLN A 236 13.38 -11.63 -3.59
C GLN A 236 14.86 -11.24 -3.45
N GLU A 237 15.58 -11.01 -4.55
CA GLU A 237 16.99 -10.57 -4.48
C GLU A 237 17.11 -9.17 -3.85
N ILE A 238 16.17 -8.26 -4.12
CA ILE A 238 16.10 -6.93 -3.45
C ILE A 238 15.92 -7.11 -1.94
N GLN A 239 15.02 -7.98 -1.51
CA GLN A 239 14.77 -8.27 -0.08
C GLN A 239 16.00 -8.89 0.60
N GLU A 240 16.80 -9.70 -0.10
CA GLU A 240 18.05 -10.22 0.44
C GLU A 240 19.05 -9.10 0.73
N ILE A 241 19.20 -8.14 -0.18
CA ILE A 241 20.04 -6.95 0.07
C ILE A 241 19.48 -6.15 1.24
N GLN A 242 18.17 -5.98 1.35
CA GLN A 242 17.53 -5.28 2.47
C GLN A 242 17.91 -5.92 3.81
N LYS A 243 17.83 -7.24 3.92
CA LYS A 243 18.24 -7.98 5.11
C LYS A 243 19.73 -7.79 5.43
N LEU A 244 20.60 -7.83 4.42
CA LEU A 244 22.04 -7.65 4.58
C LEU A 244 22.44 -6.22 4.95
N THR A 245 21.67 -5.23 4.54
CA THR A 245 21.95 -3.82 4.85
C THR A 245 21.57 -3.44 6.27
N GLY A 246 20.91 -4.35 7.01
CA GLY A 246 20.48 -4.09 8.39
C GLY A 246 19.47 -2.94 8.50
N GLN A 247 18.86 -2.54 7.38
CA GLN A 247 17.79 -1.55 7.39
C GLN A 247 16.50 -2.28 7.78
N PRO A 248 15.97 -2.04 8.99
CA PRO A 248 14.69 -2.60 9.37
C PRO A 248 13.62 -2.04 8.42
N HIS A 249 12.68 -2.86 8.05
CA HIS A 249 11.41 -2.39 7.50
C HIS A 249 10.82 -1.45 8.56
N LEU A 250 10.84 -0.15 8.31
CA LEU A 250 10.29 0.81 9.27
C LEU A 250 8.77 0.64 9.25
N ILE A 251 8.26 -0.07 10.25
CA ILE A 251 6.83 -0.19 10.48
C ILE A 251 6.37 1.13 11.09
N HIS A 252 5.66 1.94 10.32
CA HIS A 252 5.04 3.19 10.77
C HIS A 252 3.54 3.06 10.98
N LYS A 253 2.88 2.16 10.25
CA LYS A 253 1.43 1.99 10.29
C LYS A 253 1.06 0.52 10.50
N ILE A 254 0.35 0.25 11.58
CA ILE A 254 -0.13 -1.09 11.92
C ILE A 254 -1.66 -1.05 11.97
N ALA A 255 -2.34 -1.87 11.17
CA ALA A 255 -3.76 -2.12 11.36
C ALA A 255 -3.99 -3.27 12.32
N VAL A 256 -4.97 -3.14 13.19
CA VAL A 256 -5.50 -4.23 14.03
C VAL A 256 -6.96 -4.46 13.66
N LEU A 257 -7.24 -5.66 13.18
CA LEU A 257 -8.55 -6.08 12.68
C LEU A 257 -9.03 -7.33 13.39
N GLY A 258 -10.30 -7.33 13.78
CA GLY A 258 -10.95 -8.48 14.39
C GLY A 258 -11.67 -9.36 13.37
N SER A 259 -11.64 -10.66 13.58
CA SER A 259 -12.41 -11.62 12.77
C SER A 259 -13.93 -11.48 12.98
N HIS A 260 -14.35 -11.06 14.17
CA HIS A 260 -15.73 -10.82 14.56
C HIS A 260 -15.78 -9.93 15.82
N ARG A 261 -16.94 -9.41 16.15
CA ARG A 261 -17.14 -8.62 17.37
C ARG A 261 -16.85 -9.48 18.61
N GLY A 262 -16.09 -8.92 19.55
CA GLY A 262 -15.72 -9.59 20.80
C GLY A 262 -14.46 -10.46 20.73
N CYS A 263 -13.77 -10.57 19.58
CA CYS A 263 -12.48 -11.27 19.51
C CYS A 263 -11.33 -10.52 20.22
N GLY A 264 -11.55 -9.24 20.58
CA GLY A 264 -10.62 -8.42 21.33
C GLY A 264 -9.58 -7.68 20.49
N SER A 265 -9.89 -7.30 19.25
CA SER A 265 -9.01 -6.47 18.40
C SER A 265 -8.61 -5.17 19.09
N THR A 266 -9.56 -4.43 19.65
CA THR A 266 -9.31 -3.21 20.43
C THR A 266 -8.38 -3.46 21.62
N HIS A 267 -8.58 -4.58 22.35
CA HIS A 267 -7.71 -4.96 23.46
C HIS A 267 -6.25 -5.15 23.00
N VAL A 268 -6.07 -5.82 21.87
CA VAL A 268 -4.74 -6.04 21.23
C VAL A 268 -4.14 -4.70 20.79
N ALA A 269 -4.91 -3.83 20.14
CA ALA A 269 -4.45 -2.54 19.64
C ALA A 269 -3.98 -1.61 20.79
N VAL A 270 -4.77 -1.50 21.86
CA VAL A 270 -4.41 -0.71 23.05
C VAL A 270 -3.18 -1.30 23.75
N SER A 271 -3.14 -2.62 23.96
CA SER A 271 -1.99 -3.28 24.57
C SER A 271 -0.72 -3.11 23.74
N LEU A 272 -0.80 -3.23 22.41
CA LEU A 272 0.32 -2.99 21.51
C LEU A 272 0.87 -1.56 21.65
N THR A 273 -0.03 -0.56 21.68
CA THR A 273 0.35 0.84 21.87
C THR A 273 1.08 1.06 23.18
N CYS A 274 0.56 0.48 24.28
CA CYS A 274 1.18 0.60 25.61
C CYS A 274 2.58 -0.01 25.64
N GLU A 275 2.74 -1.22 25.10
CA GLU A 275 4.03 -1.92 25.09
C GLU A 275 5.05 -1.19 24.22
N LEU A 276 4.65 -0.70 23.03
CA LEU A 276 5.53 0.11 22.18
C LEU A 276 6.07 1.34 22.93
N ASN A 277 5.20 2.05 23.67
CA ASN A 277 5.60 3.22 24.43
C ASN A 277 6.50 2.87 25.63
N ILE A 278 6.30 1.71 26.27
CA ILE A 278 7.17 1.21 27.35
C ILE A 278 8.54 0.81 26.81
N LEU A 279 8.58 0.24 25.60
CA LEU A 279 9.83 -0.13 24.91
C LEU A 279 10.59 1.08 24.35
N GLY A 280 10.06 2.29 24.52
CA GLY A 280 10.69 3.54 24.06
C GLY A 280 10.39 3.92 22.61
N TYR A 281 9.44 3.24 21.97
CA TYR A 281 8.87 3.68 20.70
C TYR A 281 7.82 4.77 20.93
N HIS A 282 7.51 5.51 19.88
CA HIS A 282 6.44 6.49 19.94
C HIS A 282 5.16 5.88 19.32
N GLY A 283 4.47 5.02 20.07
CA GLY A 283 3.23 4.40 19.64
C GLY A 283 2.02 5.32 19.85
N ILE A 284 1.21 5.52 18.79
CA ILE A 284 -0.02 6.31 18.83
C ILE A 284 -1.19 5.45 18.35
N TYR A 285 -2.17 5.25 19.24
CA TYR A 285 -3.43 4.57 18.90
C TYR A 285 -4.37 5.50 18.13
N ILE A 286 -4.98 4.99 17.06
CA ILE A 286 -5.96 5.70 16.23
C ILE A 286 -7.28 4.95 16.29
N ASP A 287 -8.31 5.57 16.90
CA ASP A 287 -9.60 4.97 17.19
C ASP A 287 -10.56 4.98 16.00
N SER A 288 -10.18 4.31 14.91
CA SER A 288 -11.01 4.24 13.70
C SER A 288 -12.31 3.45 13.92
N ALA A 289 -12.32 2.50 14.84
CA ALA A 289 -13.51 1.74 15.24
C ALA A 289 -14.46 2.52 16.15
N LYS A 290 -14.06 3.72 16.61
CA LYS A 290 -14.79 4.55 17.58
C LYS A 290 -15.13 3.78 18.87
N SER A 291 -14.21 2.95 19.34
CA SER A 291 -14.43 1.94 20.36
C SER A 291 -13.97 2.34 21.77
N VAL A 292 -12.84 3.04 21.87
CA VAL A 292 -12.19 3.35 23.17
C VAL A 292 -12.36 4.81 23.55
N LEU A 293 -11.95 5.72 22.69
CA LEU A 293 -11.89 7.15 23.03
C LEU A 293 -13.28 7.80 23.00
N CYS A 294 -14.19 7.26 22.18
CA CYS A 294 -15.57 7.76 22.11
C CYS A 294 -16.42 7.32 23.30
N HIS A 295 -16.17 6.14 23.90
CA HIS A 295 -16.97 5.59 25.00
C HIS A 295 -16.35 5.85 26.36
N GLY A 296 -15.05 6.01 26.48
CA GLY A 296 -14.34 6.19 27.75
C GLY A 296 -14.65 7.48 28.50
N ASN A 297 -15.39 8.41 27.90
CA ASN A 297 -15.79 9.69 28.51
C ASN A 297 -17.30 9.81 28.76
N HIS A 298 -18.13 8.82 28.38
CA HIS A 298 -19.61 8.95 28.46
C HIS A 298 -20.20 8.52 29.81
N ASP A 299 -19.53 7.69 30.58
CA ASP A 299 -20.10 7.10 31.83
C ASP A 299 -19.58 7.74 33.10
N GLY A 300 -19.13 9.00 33.08
CA GLY A 300 -18.68 9.72 34.26
C GLY A 300 -17.30 9.31 34.81
N LEU A 301 -16.64 8.33 34.22
CA LEU A 301 -15.26 7.94 34.51
C LEU A 301 -14.34 8.52 33.41
N GLN A 302 -13.87 9.74 33.61
CA GLN A 302 -12.81 10.33 32.77
C GLN A 302 -11.48 9.62 33.08
N ILE A 303 -11.24 8.48 32.46
CA ILE A 303 -9.96 7.76 32.62
C ILE A 303 -8.82 8.40 31.81
N PHE A 304 -9.15 9.10 30.72
CA PHE A 304 -8.17 9.72 29.86
C PHE A 304 -7.96 11.21 30.17
N LYS A 305 -6.69 11.62 30.25
CA LYS A 305 -6.29 13.03 30.24
C LYS A 305 -6.17 13.52 28.81
N GLN A 306 -6.81 14.61 28.47
CA GLN A 306 -6.72 15.20 27.13
C GLN A 306 -5.72 16.38 27.12
N LYS A 307 -4.82 16.39 26.13
CA LYS A 307 -3.90 17.50 25.88
C LYS A 307 -3.61 17.60 24.37
N ASN A 308 -3.78 18.77 23.77
CA ASN A 308 -3.53 19.03 22.35
C ASN A 308 -4.21 18.04 21.39
N GLY A 309 -5.43 17.59 21.73
CA GLY A 309 -6.18 16.62 20.93
C GLY A 309 -5.80 15.15 21.16
N TYR A 310 -4.74 14.89 21.92
CA TYR A 310 -4.35 13.55 22.31
C TYR A 310 -4.99 13.15 23.64
N TYR A 311 -5.26 11.86 23.79
CA TYR A 311 -5.75 11.21 25.00
C TYR A 311 -4.66 10.35 25.60
N TYR A 312 -4.42 10.49 26.91
CA TYR A 312 -3.36 9.83 27.65
C TYR A 312 -3.90 9.04 28.84
N TYR A 313 -3.40 7.84 29.03
CA TYR A 313 -3.63 7.04 30.24
C TYR A 313 -2.47 6.05 30.43
N LYS A 314 -1.77 6.10 31.58
CA LYS A 314 -0.53 5.33 31.82
C LYS A 314 0.47 5.54 30.65
N SER A 315 0.90 4.45 30.01
CA SER A 315 1.75 4.46 28.80
C SER A 315 0.96 4.61 27.49
N PHE A 316 -0.38 4.60 27.57
CA PHE A 316 -1.23 4.76 26.41
C PHE A 316 -1.29 6.20 25.91
N GLN A 317 -1.19 6.37 24.59
CA GLN A 317 -1.45 7.61 23.88
C GLN A 317 -2.32 7.32 22.67
N GLY A 318 -3.38 8.09 22.46
CA GLY A 318 -4.27 7.88 21.31
C GLY A 318 -4.96 9.15 20.83
N ILE A 319 -5.49 9.07 19.63
CA ILE A 319 -6.32 10.11 19.00
C ILE A 319 -7.57 9.45 18.43
N PRO A 320 -8.73 10.13 18.41
CA PRO A 320 -9.86 9.74 17.60
C PRO A 320 -9.51 9.80 16.12
N ASP A 321 -10.10 8.94 15.31
CA ASP A 321 -10.00 9.04 13.86
C ASP A 321 -11.01 10.07 13.36
N TYR A 322 -10.53 11.26 13.14
CA TYR A 322 -11.32 12.33 12.53
C TYR A 322 -11.23 12.23 11.01
N SER A 323 -11.91 11.26 10.43
CA SER A 323 -11.98 11.07 8.96
C SER A 323 -12.55 12.30 8.20
N ASP A 324 -13.11 13.28 8.92
CA ASP A 324 -13.84 14.40 8.36
C ASP A 324 -13.13 15.76 8.56
N GLY A 325 -11.84 15.85 8.22
CA GLY A 325 -11.21 17.16 7.95
C GLY A 325 -10.31 17.74 9.03
N ILE A 326 -10.05 17.07 10.15
CA ILE A 326 -9.03 17.49 11.13
C ILE A 326 -7.76 16.66 10.93
N GLN A 327 -6.73 17.27 10.33
CA GLN A 327 -5.39 16.63 10.26
C GLN A 327 -4.66 16.89 11.58
N PHE A 328 -4.38 15.81 12.31
CA PHE A 328 -3.41 15.85 13.41
C PHE A 328 -1.99 15.82 12.85
N ASN A 329 -1.15 16.69 13.35
CA ASN A 329 0.27 16.62 13.06
C ASN A 329 0.89 15.47 13.87
N ILE A 330 0.80 14.24 13.34
CA ILE A 330 1.41 13.06 13.94
C ILE A 330 2.92 13.14 13.69
N PRO A 331 3.77 12.97 14.73
CA PRO A 331 5.21 12.95 14.55
C PRO A 331 5.65 11.91 13.52
N LYS A 332 6.65 12.26 12.69
CA LYS A 332 7.13 11.39 11.60
C LYS A 332 7.75 10.08 12.10
N ASP A 333 8.24 10.05 13.32
CA ASP A 333 8.83 8.90 14.00
C ASP A 333 7.81 8.02 14.73
N ALA A 334 6.54 8.42 14.75
CA ALA A 334 5.49 7.69 15.45
C ALA A 334 5.06 6.43 14.70
N ILE A 335 4.86 5.34 15.46
CA ILE A 335 4.19 4.12 15.00
C ILE A 335 2.69 4.29 15.24
N GLN A 336 1.93 4.36 14.17
CA GLN A 336 0.48 4.57 14.20
C GLN A 336 -0.24 3.22 14.25
N ILE A 337 -1.05 2.99 15.26
CA ILE A 337 -1.80 1.75 15.47
C ILE A 337 -3.29 2.03 15.20
N TYR A 338 -3.78 1.62 14.06
CA TYR A 338 -5.17 1.79 13.63
C TYR A 338 -6.02 0.62 14.13
N ASP A 339 -6.95 0.90 15.05
CA ASP A 339 -8.02 -0.06 15.38
C ASP A 339 -9.13 0.07 14.33
N LEU A 340 -9.20 -0.88 13.41
CA LEU A 340 -10.19 -0.91 12.33
C LEU A 340 -11.44 -1.75 12.67
N GLY A 341 -11.56 -2.19 13.91
CA GLY A 341 -12.69 -3.01 14.34
C GLY A 341 -12.76 -4.35 13.60
N THR A 342 -13.85 -4.62 12.90
CA THR A 342 -14.06 -5.88 12.16
C THR A 342 -14.29 -5.69 10.66
N ASP A 343 -14.01 -4.50 10.15
CA ASP A 343 -14.21 -4.16 8.74
C ASP A 343 -13.01 -4.60 7.90
N VAL A 344 -13.07 -5.82 7.38
CA VAL A 344 -12.02 -6.40 6.53
C VAL A 344 -11.96 -5.82 5.11
N CYS A 345 -12.95 -5.01 4.73
CA CYS A 345 -12.98 -4.30 3.46
C CYS A 345 -12.53 -2.84 3.58
N ASN A 346 -12.02 -2.43 4.74
CA ASN A 346 -11.58 -1.07 4.99
C ASN A 346 -10.41 -0.68 4.09
N GLU A 347 -10.57 0.38 3.34
CA GLU A 347 -9.56 0.84 2.37
C GLU A 347 -8.23 1.24 3.04
N LYS A 348 -8.23 1.63 4.32
CA LYS A 348 -7.01 1.92 5.07
C LYS A 348 -6.06 0.73 5.17
N ILE A 349 -6.56 -0.52 5.02
CA ILE A 349 -5.71 -1.73 5.04
C ILE A 349 -4.60 -1.67 4.01
N TYR A 350 -4.88 -1.09 2.85
CA TYR A 350 -3.88 -0.94 1.78
C TYR A 350 -2.73 0.01 2.13
N ASP A 351 -2.93 0.89 3.11
CA ASP A 351 -1.94 1.88 3.58
C ASP A 351 -1.13 1.39 4.80
N MET A 352 -1.25 0.14 5.19
CA MET A 352 -0.63 -0.42 6.38
C MET A 352 0.65 -1.20 6.05
N ASP A 353 1.68 -0.98 6.87
CA ASP A 353 2.94 -1.73 6.78
C ASP A 353 2.80 -3.12 7.39
N LEU A 354 1.90 -3.28 8.36
CA LEU A 354 1.57 -4.54 9.03
C LEU A 354 0.09 -4.61 9.35
N VAL A 355 -0.55 -5.73 9.03
CA VAL A 355 -1.93 -6.02 9.43
C VAL A 355 -1.92 -7.15 10.46
N LEU A 356 -2.45 -6.87 11.64
CA LEU A 356 -2.66 -7.84 12.71
C LEU A 356 -4.13 -8.30 12.68
N TYR A 357 -4.36 -9.50 12.19
CA TYR A 357 -5.68 -10.09 12.15
C TYR A 357 -5.95 -10.89 13.44
N VAL A 358 -6.83 -10.36 14.28
CA VAL A 358 -7.14 -10.90 15.61
C VAL A 358 -8.34 -11.83 15.53
N CYS A 359 -8.18 -13.05 16.00
CA CYS A 359 -9.24 -14.04 16.17
C CYS A 359 -9.22 -14.61 17.58
N ASN A 360 -10.27 -15.36 17.92
CA ASN A 360 -10.31 -16.17 19.16
C ASN A 360 -10.61 -17.64 18.81
N GLY A 361 -10.53 -18.52 19.79
CA GLY A 361 -10.75 -19.96 19.64
C GLY A 361 -12.21 -20.36 19.44
N SER A 362 -13.14 -19.43 19.20
CA SER A 362 -14.56 -19.72 19.08
C SER A 362 -14.88 -20.53 17.83
N PHE A 363 -15.33 -21.77 18.02
CA PHE A 363 -15.73 -22.68 16.95
C PHE A 363 -16.79 -22.09 16.00
N TRP A 364 -17.68 -21.26 16.52
CA TRP A 364 -18.77 -20.65 15.73
C TRP A 364 -18.29 -19.65 14.67
N HIS A 365 -17.06 -19.15 14.78
CA HIS A 365 -16.52 -18.14 13.89
C HIS A 365 -15.42 -18.67 12.94
N LEU A 366 -15.15 -19.98 12.89
CA LEU A 366 -14.09 -20.54 12.06
C LEU A 366 -14.28 -20.21 10.56
N ASN A 367 -15.51 -20.22 10.06
CA ASN A 367 -15.81 -19.87 8.68
C ASN A 367 -15.53 -18.39 8.39
N ASP A 368 -15.86 -17.49 9.33
CA ASP A 368 -15.58 -16.06 9.19
C ASP A 368 -14.06 -15.81 9.25
N ILE A 369 -13.37 -16.50 10.16
CA ILE A 369 -11.90 -16.43 10.28
C ILE A 369 -11.24 -16.81 8.97
N TYR A 370 -11.64 -17.94 8.38
CA TYR A 370 -11.08 -18.42 7.10
C TYR A 370 -11.37 -17.47 5.94
N ARG A 371 -12.63 -17.05 5.78
CA ARG A 371 -13.07 -16.15 4.70
C ARG A 371 -12.35 -14.81 4.78
N ASN A 372 -12.35 -14.19 5.96
CA ASN A 372 -11.75 -12.89 6.16
C ASN A 372 -10.21 -12.93 6.01
N HIS A 373 -9.55 -13.99 6.49
CA HIS A 373 -8.12 -14.20 6.26
C HIS A 373 -7.81 -14.30 4.77
N SER A 374 -8.64 -15.02 3.99
CA SER A 374 -8.46 -15.17 2.55
C SER A 374 -8.61 -13.84 1.80
N ILE A 375 -9.50 -12.95 2.27
CA ILE A 375 -9.66 -11.59 1.75
C ILE A 375 -8.40 -10.77 2.07
N LEU A 376 -8.00 -10.71 3.34
CA LEU A 376 -6.86 -9.92 3.79
C LEU A 376 -5.56 -10.35 3.11
N LYS A 377 -5.37 -11.64 2.87
CA LYS A 377 -4.19 -12.17 2.17
C LYS A 377 -4.05 -11.66 0.74
N LYS A 378 -5.16 -11.24 0.11
CA LYS A 378 -5.16 -10.59 -1.20
C LYS A 378 -4.89 -9.09 -1.11
N MET A 379 -5.20 -8.45 0.03
CA MET A 379 -5.11 -7.01 0.22
C MET A 379 -3.75 -6.56 0.75
N THR A 380 -3.02 -7.43 1.44
CA THR A 380 -1.71 -7.08 2.03
C THR A 380 -0.74 -8.26 2.02
N ALA A 381 0.53 -7.99 1.69
CA ALA A 381 1.61 -8.95 1.82
C ALA A 381 2.07 -9.14 3.28
N SER A 382 1.68 -8.23 4.17
CA SER A 382 2.15 -8.12 5.55
C SER A 382 1.08 -8.47 6.56
N LEU A 383 0.55 -9.69 6.50
CA LEU A 383 -0.49 -10.20 7.39
C LEU A 383 0.11 -11.09 8.48
N SER A 384 -0.22 -10.81 9.74
CA SER A 384 0.08 -11.68 10.89
C SER A 384 -1.21 -12.01 11.63
N VAL A 385 -1.41 -13.28 11.94
CA VAL A 385 -2.61 -13.75 12.66
C VAL A 385 -2.32 -13.87 14.15
N ILE A 386 -3.19 -13.25 14.95
CA ILE A 386 -3.11 -13.23 16.42
C ILE A 386 -4.33 -13.94 16.99
N CYS A 387 -4.10 -14.95 17.82
CA CYS A 387 -5.14 -15.60 18.59
C CYS A 387 -5.17 -15.02 20.01
N ASN A 388 -6.27 -14.32 20.30
CA ASN A 388 -6.51 -13.68 21.60
C ASN A 388 -7.61 -14.42 22.36
N MET A 389 -7.55 -14.45 23.68
CA MET A 389 -8.54 -15.14 24.55
C MET A 389 -8.77 -16.60 24.12
N CYS A 390 -7.73 -17.32 23.76
CA CYS A 390 -7.78 -18.70 23.30
C CYS A 390 -6.75 -19.58 24.00
N SER A 391 -6.94 -20.90 23.96
CA SER A 391 -5.91 -21.84 24.39
C SER A 391 -4.82 -21.99 23.31
N ARG A 392 -3.66 -22.54 23.70
CA ARG A 392 -2.60 -22.88 22.72
C ARG A 392 -3.07 -23.95 21.73
N GLN A 393 -3.99 -24.82 22.12
CA GLN A 393 -4.58 -25.84 21.25
C GLN A 393 -5.45 -25.20 20.18
N ASP A 394 -6.28 -24.20 20.55
CA ASP A 394 -7.11 -23.44 19.61
C ASP A 394 -6.24 -22.67 18.61
N ALA A 395 -5.17 -22.03 19.08
CA ALA A 395 -4.22 -21.33 18.20
C ALA A 395 -3.57 -22.28 17.19
N SER A 396 -3.23 -23.51 17.61
CA SER A 396 -2.68 -24.54 16.72
C SER A 396 -3.72 -25.02 15.71
N ALA A 397 -4.99 -25.17 16.10
CA ALA A 397 -6.09 -25.52 15.20
C ALA A 397 -6.34 -24.43 14.16
N ILE A 398 -6.32 -23.15 14.55
CA ILE A 398 -6.44 -22.00 13.64
C ILE A 398 -5.23 -21.95 12.69
N ALA A 399 -4.01 -22.20 13.16
CA ALA A 399 -2.83 -22.25 12.32
C ALA A 399 -2.93 -23.33 11.24
N ALA A 400 -3.44 -24.51 11.57
CA ALA A 400 -3.70 -25.59 10.62
C ALA A 400 -4.79 -25.20 9.61
N LEU A 401 -5.90 -24.58 10.07
CA LEU A 401 -7.00 -24.12 9.22
C LEU A 401 -6.55 -23.09 8.19
N LEU A 402 -5.74 -22.11 8.61
CA LEU A 402 -5.31 -21.00 7.77
C LEU A 402 -4.02 -21.27 6.99
N ASN A 403 -3.36 -22.40 7.28
CA ASN A 403 -2.04 -22.76 6.75
C ASN A 403 -1.02 -21.60 6.90
N CYS A 404 -0.94 -21.03 8.10
CA CYS A 404 -0.02 -19.94 8.42
C CYS A 404 0.39 -19.98 9.89
N SER A 405 1.42 -19.19 10.23
CA SER A 405 1.82 -18.98 11.63
C SER A 405 0.79 -18.15 12.38
N VAL A 406 0.39 -18.61 13.57
CA VAL A 406 -0.54 -17.91 14.45
C VAL A 406 0.17 -17.60 15.77
N TYR A 407 0.09 -16.35 16.20
CA TYR A 407 0.66 -15.87 17.46
C TYR A 407 -0.38 -15.89 18.56
N HIS A 408 -0.06 -16.50 19.68
CA HIS A 408 -0.90 -16.47 20.88
C HIS A 408 -0.67 -15.17 21.64
N PHE A 409 -1.73 -14.35 21.82
CA PHE A 409 -1.66 -13.10 22.58
C PHE A 409 -1.83 -13.37 24.07
N PRO A 410 -0.91 -12.87 24.93
CA PRO A 410 -1.04 -12.98 26.38
C PRO A 410 -2.15 -12.06 26.90
N TYR A 411 -3.33 -12.61 27.10
CA TYR A 411 -4.50 -11.87 27.56
C TYR A 411 -4.35 -11.43 29.02
N ASP A 412 -4.69 -10.19 29.30
CA ASP A 412 -4.87 -9.62 30.62
C ASP A 412 -6.17 -8.80 30.62
N SER A 413 -6.96 -8.84 31.70
CA SER A 413 -8.21 -8.07 31.80
C SER A 413 -7.97 -6.55 31.73
N ASP A 414 -6.83 -6.05 32.19
CA ASP A 414 -6.40 -4.65 32.02
C ASP A 414 -5.57 -4.53 30.74
N MET A 415 -6.19 -3.99 29.67
CA MET A 415 -5.53 -3.78 28.39
C MET A 415 -4.35 -2.80 28.43
N PHE A 416 -4.28 -1.95 29.44
CA PHE A 416 -3.20 -0.98 29.66
C PHE A 416 -2.02 -1.55 30.47
N LYS A 417 -2.13 -2.79 30.91
CA LYS A 417 -1.10 -3.44 31.72
C LYS A 417 -0.05 -4.10 30.81
N SER A 418 1.22 -3.79 31.09
CA SER A 418 2.36 -4.42 30.45
C SER A 418 2.69 -5.79 31.04
N SER A 419 3.32 -6.64 30.22
CA SER A 419 3.90 -7.90 30.68
C SER A 419 5.07 -8.32 29.78
N VAL A 420 6.04 -9.03 30.36
CA VAL A 420 7.20 -9.57 29.61
C VAL A 420 6.76 -10.43 28.41
N GLN A 421 5.64 -11.13 28.52
CA GLN A 421 5.11 -11.98 27.47
C GLN A 421 4.57 -11.16 26.29
N LYS A 422 3.87 -10.04 26.57
CA LYS A 422 3.41 -9.09 25.53
C LYS A 422 4.59 -8.41 24.86
N GLU A 423 5.56 -7.95 25.64
CA GLU A 423 6.81 -7.36 25.16
C GLU A 423 7.52 -8.30 24.17
N THR A 424 7.76 -9.57 24.58
CA THR A 424 8.41 -10.58 23.73
C THR A 424 7.64 -10.83 22.44
N LEU A 425 6.30 -10.90 22.52
CA LEU A 425 5.47 -11.08 21.33
C LEU A 425 5.60 -9.91 20.37
N ILE A 426 5.56 -8.68 20.88
CA ILE A 426 5.63 -7.47 20.06
C ILE A 426 7.00 -7.32 19.42
N GLN A 427 8.08 -7.56 20.16
CA GLN A 427 9.43 -7.62 19.60
C GLN A 427 9.49 -8.62 18.44
N LYS A 428 8.94 -9.83 18.64
CA LYS A 428 8.90 -10.87 17.61
C LYS A 428 8.07 -10.46 16.38
N LEU A 429 6.93 -9.77 16.57
CA LEU A 429 6.10 -9.27 15.45
C LEU A 429 6.82 -8.19 14.64
N LEU A 430 7.59 -7.33 15.31
CA LEU A 430 8.38 -6.29 14.66
C LEU A 430 9.67 -6.83 14.02
N GLU A 431 10.34 -7.82 14.64
CA GLU A 431 11.58 -8.44 14.14
C GLU A 431 11.35 -9.30 12.88
N LEU A 432 10.19 -9.94 12.76
CA LEU A 432 9.87 -10.73 11.57
C LEU A 432 9.88 -9.94 10.26
N LYS A 433 9.88 -8.61 10.35
CA LYS A 433 9.92 -7.70 9.21
C LYS A 433 11.21 -6.89 9.07
N GLY A 434 12.06 -6.91 10.08
CA GLY A 434 13.32 -6.19 10.04
C GLY A 434 14.44 -7.04 10.61
N GLY A 435 15.13 -7.81 9.80
CA GLY A 435 16.16 -8.78 10.17
C GLY A 435 17.40 -8.29 10.94
N ALA A 436 17.26 -7.27 11.79
CA ALA A 436 18.25 -6.84 12.76
C ALA A 436 17.55 -6.54 14.10
N SER A 437 18.11 -7.03 15.20
CA SER A 437 17.67 -6.70 16.56
C SER A 437 17.52 -5.19 16.71
N LEU A 438 16.29 -4.73 16.88
CA LEU A 438 15.93 -3.32 17.11
C LEU A 438 16.66 -2.70 18.31
N SER A 439 17.24 -3.52 19.20
CA SER A 439 17.98 -3.10 20.39
C SER A 439 19.23 -2.24 20.08
N ASP A 440 19.87 -2.45 18.95
CA ASP A 440 21.16 -1.79 18.64
C ASP A 440 21.00 -0.48 17.89
N THR A 441 19.97 -0.36 17.06
CA THR A 441 19.68 0.87 16.31
C THR A 441 19.09 1.96 17.23
N LEU A 442 18.26 1.59 18.21
CA LEU A 442 17.63 2.50 19.16
C LEU A 442 18.59 2.98 20.25
N LYS A 443 19.53 2.14 20.70
CA LYS A 443 20.61 2.61 21.58
C LYS A 443 21.47 3.71 20.95
N GLY A 444 21.59 3.70 19.62
CA GLY A 444 22.23 4.76 18.85
C GLY A 444 21.43 6.06 18.81
N TYR A 445 20.10 5.99 18.68
CA TYR A 445 19.21 7.16 18.63
C TYR A 445 18.98 7.78 20.01
N LEU A 446 18.75 6.98 21.05
CA LEU A 446 18.59 7.47 22.44
C LEU A 446 19.86 8.13 22.97
N ARG A 447 21.06 7.69 22.57
CA ARG A 447 22.31 8.37 22.90
C ARG A 447 22.44 9.74 22.23
N LYS A 448 21.84 9.95 21.06
CA LYS A 448 21.87 11.26 20.37
C LYS A 448 20.82 12.25 20.91
N SER A 449 19.64 11.79 21.33
CA SER A 449 18.61 12.69 21.87
C SER A 449 18.90 13.16 23.31
N ILE A 450 19.64 12.38 24.10
CA ILE A 450 20.04 12.78 25.46
C ILE A 450 21.17 13.83 25.43
N LEU A 451 21.97 13.87 24.36
CA LEU A 451 23.06 14.85 24.19
C LEU A 451 22.61 16.23 23.68
N HIS A 452 21.34 16.37 23.29
CA HIS A 452 20.78 17.66 22.84
C HIS A 452 19.87 18.35 23.87
N HIS A 453 19.72 17.81 25.08
CA HIS A 453 18.94 18.38 26.18
C HIS A 453 19.69 18.46 27.52
N SER A 454 21.01 18.54 27.46
CA SER A 454 21.85 18.94 28.60
C SER A 454 22.54 20.27 28.32
#